data_fccab8f600208f3235053c6061438ea0
#
_entry.id   fccab8f600208f3235053c6061438ea0
#
_cell.length_a   1.000
_cell.length_b   1.000
_cell.length_c   1.000
_cell.angle_alpha   90.00
_cell.angle_beta   90.00
_cell.angle_gamma   90.00
#
_symmetry.space_group_name_H-M   'P 1'
#
loop_
_entity.id
_entity.type
_entity.pdbx_description
1 polymer ?
#
loop_
_entity_poly.entity_id
_entity_poly.type
_entity_poly.pdbx_seq_one_letter_code
_entity_poly.pdbx_strand_id
1 'polypeptide(L)' 'MINAKVKIFNEDYDSYLEDSVNKFLETIDVRQIIKTEYSSSMAVSQYTTIRSYSAIIYYVELADVRDAKIENVLEIK' A
#
# COMPACT_ATOMS: atom_id res chain seq x y z
N MET A 1 2.92 -0.26 -21.91
CA MET A 1 3.68 0.31 -20.77
C MET A 1 2.91 0.11 -19.48
N ILE A 2 3.57 -0.35 -18.44
CA ILE A 2 2.97 -0.54 -17.14
C ILE A 2 3.00 0.76 -16.37
N ASN A 3 1.84 1.20 -15.90
CA ASN A 3 1.73 2.43 -15.12
C ASN A 3 1.50 2.09 -13.66
N ALA A 4 2.42 2.49 -12.82
CA ALA A 4 2.28 2.31 -11.38
C ALA A 4 1.40 3.42 -10.81
N LYS A 5 0.62 3.05 -9.81
CA LYS A 5 -0.22 3.96 -9.06
C LYS A 5 0.15 3.91 -7.59
N VAL A 6 -0.28 4.90 -6.86
CA VAL A 6 0.00 5.02 -5.44
C VAL A 6 -1.30 5.21 -4.68
N LYS A 7 -1.45 4.47 -3.59
CA LYS A 7 -2.53 4.69 -2.64
C LYS A 7 -1.90 5.07 -1.30
N ILE A 8 -2.28 6.23 -0.78
CA ILE A 8 -1.70 6.76 0.46
C ILE A 8 -2.76 6.73 1.55
N PHE A 9 -2.36 6.26 2.73
CA PHE A 9 -3.21 6.19 3.91
C PHE A 9 -2.57 6.97 5.05
N ASN A 10 -3.37 7.75 5.76
CA ASN A 10 -2.94 8.44 6.97
C ASN A 10 -4.02 8.27 8.02
N GLU A 11 -3.65 7.83 9.22
CA GLU A 11 -4.58 7.65 10.31
C GLU A 11 -3.92 8.04 11.62
N ASP A 12 -4.75 8.41 12.59
CA ASP A 12 -4.27 8.78 13.92
C ASP A 12 -3.95 7.58 14.79
N TYR A 13 -4.47 6.42 14.44
CA TYR A 13 -4.28 5.19 15.20
C TYR A 13 -3.85 4.08 14.25
N ASP A 14 -2.95 3.24 14.73
CA ASP A 14 -2.43 2.12 13.94
C ASP A 14 -3.52 1.12 13.56
N SER A 15 -4.49 0.89 14.46
CA SER A 15 -5.60 -0.01 14.16
C SER A 15 -6.47 0.54 13.03
N TYR A 16 -6.67 1.85 12.98
CA TYR A 16 -7.42 2.46 11.90
C TYR A 16 -6.66 2.38 10.58
N LEU A 17 -5.34 2.54 10.64
CA LEU A 17 -4.52 2.39 9.45
C LEU A 17 -4.62 0.97 8.91
N GLU A 18 -4.51 -0.01 9.79
CA GLU A 18 -4.62 -1.41 9.42
C GLU A 18 -5.95 -1.71 8.75
N ASP A 19 -7.05 -1.22 9.33
CA ASP A 19 -8.38 -1.42 8.76
C ASP A 19 -8.49 -0.79 7.37
N SER A 20 -7.99 0.44 7.22
CA SER A 20 -8.06 1.15 5.94
C SER A 20 -7.26 0.44 4.87
N VAL A 21 -6.05 0.00 5.21
CA VAL A 21 -5.19 -0.72 4.28
C VAL A 21 -5.82 -2.05 3.89
N ASN A 22 -6.34 -2.79 4.88
CA ASN A 22 -6.96 -4.09 4.60
C ASN A 22 -8.19 -3.97 3.71
N LYS A 23 -8.99 -2.93 3.92
CA LYS A 23 -10.15 -2.70 3.04
C LYS A 23 -9.72 -2.45 1.61
N PHE A 24 -8.65 -1.68 1.41
CA PHE A 24 -8.13 -1.46 0.08
C PHE A 24 -7.60 -2.75 -0.53
N LEU A 25 -6.86 -3.53 0.25
CA LEU A 25 -6.28 -4.78 -0.23
C LEU A 25 -7.35 -5.79 -0.65
N GLU A 26 -8.53 -5.70 -0.07
CA GLU A 26 -9.65 -6.55 -0.50
C GLU A 26 -10.17 -6.19 -1.89
N THR A 27 -9.86 -4.99 -2.37
CA THR A 27 -10.35 -4.53 -3.67
C THR A 27 -9.38 -4.83 -4.81
N ILE A 28 -8.16 -5.27 -4.51
CA ILE A 28 -7.15 -5.54 -5.53
C ILE A 28 -6.60 -6.94 -5.36
N ASP A 29 -5.97 -7.43 -6.41
CA ASP A 29 -5.28 -8.71 -6.39
C ASP A 29 -3.88 -8.50 -5.83
N VAL A 30 -3.41 -9.42 -5.02
CA VAL A 30 -2.07 -9.31 -4.42
C VAL A 30 -0.98 -9.16 -5.50
N ARG A 31 -1.21 -9.70 -6.68
CA ARG A 31 -0.26 -9.59 -7.79
C ARG A 31 -0.13 -8.18 -8.33
N GLN A 32 -1.07 -7.29 -7.99
CA GLN A 32 -1.00 -5.89 -8.40
C GLN A 32 -0.04 -5.07 -7.55
N ILE A 33 0.35 -5.58 -6.39
CA ILE A 33 1.18 -4.83 -5.44
C ILE A 33 2.64 -4.90 -5.85
N ILE A 34 3.25 -3.74 -6.04
CA ILE A 34 4.68 -3.64 -6.35
C ILE A 34 5.48 -3.59 -5.05
N LYS A 35 5.10 -2.69 -4.17
CA LYS A 35 5.74 -2.59 -2.86
C LYS A 35 4.85 -1.79 -1.91
N THR A 36 5.14 -1.90 -0.64
CA THR A 36 4.45 -1.13 0.39
C THR A 36 5.48 -0.44 1.26
N GLU A 37 5.12 0.72 1.78
CA GLU A 37 5.96 1.43 2.73
C GLU A 37 5.09 1.81 3.92
N TYR A 38 5.68 1.74 5.10
CA TYR A 38 5.01 2.12 6.33
C TYR A 38 5.86 3.16 7.05
N SER A 39 5.19 4.13 7.63
CA SER A 39 5.88 5.16 8.37
C SER A 39 5.01 5.59 9.54
N SER A 40 5.67 5.95 10.63
CA SER A 40 4.99 6.52 11.77
C SER A 40 5.75 7.75 12.22
N SER A 41 5.03 8.72 12.74
CA SER A 41 5.65 9.92 13.27
C SER A 41 4.95 10.29 14.57
N MET A 42 5.65 11.05 15.40
CA MET A 42 5.14 11.50 16.67
C MET A 42 5.56 12.94 16.88
N ALA A 43 4.59 13.77 17.23
CA ALA A 43 4.84 15.15 17.61
C ALA A 43 4.40 15.32 19.06
N VAL A 44 5.28 15.87 19.88
CA VAL A 44 4.99 16.08 21.28
C VAL A 44 4.89 17.58 21.55
N SER A 45 3.78 17.99 22.14
CA SER A 45 3.62 19.34 22.58
C SER A 45 3.54 19.37 24.10
N GLN A 46 3.44 20.57 24.66
CA GLN A 46 3.39 20.73 26.10
C GLN A 46 2.23 19.99 26.76
N TYR A 47 1.14 19.81 26.03
CA TYR A 47 -0.10 19.25 26.59
C TYR A 47 -0.53 17.94 25.97
N THR A 48 0.09 17.54 24.85
CA THR A 48 -0.39 16.37 24.15
C THR A 48 0.69 15.75 23.28
N THR A 49 0.50 14.46 22.98
CA THR A 49 1.33 13.75 22.03
C THR A 49 0.46 13.40 20.84
N ILE A 50 0.89 13.81 19.66
CA ILE A 50 0.17 13.51 18.42
C ILE A 50 0.97 12.45 17.69
N ARG A 51 0.32 11.35 17.34
CA ARG A 51 0.91 10.27 16.54
C ARG A 51 0.21 10.20 15.21
N SER A 52 0.98 9.91 14.19
CA SER A 52 0.47 9.75 12.85
C SER A 52 1.05 8.49 12.25
N TYR A 53 0.20 7.70 11.65
CA TYR A 53 0.59 6.45 11.00
C TYR A 53 0.21 6.53 9.54
N SER A 54 1.13 6.17 8.68
CA SER A 54 0.87 6.23 7.25
C SER A 54 1.39 4.99 6.55
N ALA A 55 0.74 4.64 5.46
CA ALA A 55 1.16 3.57 4.60
C ALA A 55 0.98 4.00 3.16
N ILE A 56 1.90 3.56 2.31
CA ILE A 56 1.85 3.84 0.89
C ILE A 56 1.91 2.51 0.17
N ILE A 57 0.95 2.27 -0.71
CA ILE A 57 0.92 1.05 -1.52
C ILE A 57 1.16 1.45 -2.96
N TYR A 58 2.21 0.90 -3.56
CA TYR A 58 2.52 1.07 -4.97
C TYR A 58 1.95 -0.15 -5.70
N TYR A 59 1.09 0.09 -6.68
CA TYR A 59 0.40 -1.00 -7.36
C TYR A 59 0.19 -0.67 -8.83
N VAL A 60 -0.19 -1.69 -9.58
CA VAL A 60 -0.49 -1.55 -11.02
C VAL A 60 -1.93 -1.99 -11.27
N GLU A 61 -2.46 -1.60 -12.42
CA GLU A 61 -3.78 -2.05 -12.84
C GLU A 61 -3.78 -3.55 -13.11
N LEU A 62 -4.93 -4.18 -12.97
CA LEU A 62 -5.06 -5.61 -13.17
C LEU A 62 -4.65 -6.02 -14.58
N ALA A 63 -4.95 -5.19 -15.56
CA ALA A 63 -4.56 -5.48 -16.94
C ALA A 63 -3.03 -5.54 -17.09
N ASP A 64 -2.33 -4.65 -16.39
CA ASP A 64 -0.86 -4.64 -16.42
C ASP A 64 -0.28 -5.87 -15.72
N VAL A 65 -0.96 -6.37 -14.70
CA VAL A 65 -0.56 -7.60 -14.01
C VAL A 65 -0.59 -8.78 -14.94
N ARG A 66 -1.57 -8.85 -15.83
CA ARG A 66 -1.65 -9.96 -16.78
C ARG A 66 -0.40 -10.05 -17.64
N ASP A 67 0.07 -8.91 -18.13
CA ASP A 67 1.27 -8.88 -18.96
C ASP A 67 2.49 -9.28 -18.14
N ALA A 68 2.63 -8.72 -16.96
CA ALA A 68 3.73 -9.05 -16.07
C ALA A 68 3.69 -10.52 -15.64
N LYS A 69 2.49 -11.05 -15.42
CA LYS A 69 2.33 -12.43 -15.01
C LYS A 69 2.79 -13.40 -16.09
N ILE A 70 2.51 -13.07 -17.34
CA ILE A 70 2.95 -13.92 -18.45
C ILE A 70 4.47 -14.02 -18.46
N GLU A 71 5.15 -12.90 -18.28
CA GLU A 71 6.60 -12.90 -18.21
C GLU A 71 7.11 -13.68 -17.02
N ASN A 72 6.49 -13.49 -15.86
CA ASN A 72 6.89 -14.20 -14.65
C ASN A 72 6.70 -15.70 -14.76
N VAL A 73 5.64 -16.13 -15.40
CA VAL A 73 5.39 -17.56 -15.60
C VAL A 73 6.51 -18.16 -16.44
N LEU A 74 6.94 -17.46 -17.47
CA LEU A 74 8.04 -17.94 -18.30
C LEU A 74 9.35 -17.99 -17.53
N GLU A 75 9.59 -17.05 -16.64
CA GLU A 75 10.80 -17.02 -15.83
C GLU A 75 10.83 -18.12 -14.78
N ILE A 76 9.71 -18.40 -14.16
CA ILE A 76 9.62 -19.38 -13.09
C ILE A 76 9.82 -20.80 -13.61
N LYS A 77 9.48 -21.02 -14.83
CA LYS A 77 9.65 -22.32 -15.44
C LYS A 77 11.05 -22.52 -15.97
#